data_fe3b0a41d5f52a1ee410d6850d9c75b6
#
_entry.id   fe3b0a41d5f52a1ee410d6850d9c75b6
#
_cell.length_a   1.000
_cell.length_b   1.000
_cell.length_c   1.000
_cell.angle_alpha   90.00
_cell.angle_beta   90.00
_cell.angle_gamma   90.00
#
_symmetry.space_group_name_H-M   'P 1'
#
loop_
_entity.id
_entity.type
_entity.pdbx_description
1 polymer ?
#
loop_
_entity_poly.entity_id
_entity_poly.type
_entity_poly.pdbx_seq_one_letter_code
_entity_poly.pdbx_strand_id
1 'polypeptide(L)'
;CKASGIDIKTTSFSKESRLYYADKITSENVSALAVMDSVISVKKMPYFQIVAFPEPYNTTIKVKEIVDGEEYPIVGILDSGIEPIPHLEKWTITEDNTADFAEEYIDKRHGTAVAGIINYGDDFLGESVTKCSPSKLISCIVNIDSDEHCIGELEMVEHIKSAIEAHPEVKVWNLSQGSSNEIEDNCFSDFAIEIDKLQKKHNVLICKSAGNIDPRTPNKTRISQGADSVRSLVVGSIANSYLGEGDAQPYQRSPFSKIGPGPSLITKPDLVHIGGNRLSGVHSFSEVGFEGREW
;
A
#
# COMPACT_ATOMS: atom_id res chain seq x y z
N CYS A 1 28.22 10.48 -18.80
CA CYS A 1 26.97 11.20 -18.50
C CYS A 1 27.15 12.73 -18.54
N LYS A 2 28.19 13.32 -17.93
CA LYS A 2 28.41 14.78 -18.06
C LYS A 2 28.64 15.23 -19.52
N ALA A 3 29.23 14.38 -20.38
CA ALA A 3 29.41 14.66 -21.78
C ALA A 3 28.12 14.61 -22.62
N SER A 4 27.08 13.95 -22.12
CA SER A 4 25.78 13.81 -22.79
C SER A 4 24.72 14.80 -22.27
N GLY A 5 25.09 15.73 -21.39
CA GLY A 5 24.17 16.72 -20.82
C GLY A 5 23.10 16.13 -19.90
N ILE A 6 23.26 14.88 -19.46
CA ILE A 6 22.32 14.21 -18.56
C ILE A 6 22.75 14.47 -17.12
N ASP A 7 21.89 15.11 -16.34
CA ASP A 7 22.07 15.31 -14.91
C ASP A 7 21.65 14.04 -14.17
N ILE A 8 22.63 13.22 -13.78
CA ILE A 8 22.39 12.00 -13.03
C ILE A 8 22.55 12.29 -11.55
N LYS A 9 21.46 12.11 -10.84
CA LYS A 9 21.40 12.14 -9.40
C LYS A 9 21.68 10.75 -8.84
N THR A 10 22.18 10.68 -7.64
CA THR A 10 22.42 9.43 -6.94
C THR A 10 21.88 9.53 -5.54
N THR A 11 21.19 8.50 -5.12
CA THR A 11 20.78 8.33 -3.72
C THR A 11 21.20 6.94 -3.24
N SER A 12 21.22 6.76 -1.95
CA SER A 12 21.62 5.52 -1.30
C SER A 12 20.53 5.08 -0.37
N PHE A 13 19.81 4.01 -0.72
CA PHE A 13 18.86 3.38 0.18
C PHE A 13 19.56 2.75 1.40
N SER A 14 20.79 2.26 1.20
CA SER A 14 21.61 1.70 2.26
C SER A 14 23.10 1.88 1.95
N LYS A 15 23.98 1.49 2.88
CA LYS A 15 25.44 1.50 2.65
C LYS A 15 25.86 0.65 1.44
N GLU A 16 25.06 -0.31 1.05
CA GLU A 16 25.35 -1.34 0.05
C GLU A 16 24.63 -1.13 -1.28
N SER A 17 23.64 -0.22 -1.32
CA SER A 17 22.75 -0.03 -2.47
C SER A 17 22.71 1.44 -2.88
N ARG A 18 23.14 1.72 -4.11
CA ARG A 18 23.06 3.05 -4.73
C ARG A 18 22.14 2.99 -5.92
N LEU A 19 21.19 3.92 -5.96
CA LEU A 19 20.35 4.14 -7.11
C LEU A 19 20.82 5.39 -7.87
N TYR A 20 20.86 5.28 -9.18
CA TYR A 20 21.14 6.38 -10.09
C TYR A 20 19.86 6.72 -10.83
N TYR A 21 19.47 7.98 -10.83
CA TYR A 21 18.27 8.43 -11.50
C TYR A 21 18.47 9.78 -12.17
N ALA A 22 17.62 10.09 -13.13
CA ALA A 22 17.63 11.37 -13.83
C ALA A 22 16.19 11.81 -14.10
N ASP A 23 15.93 13.08 -13.86
CA ASP A 23 14.66 13.70 -14.19
C ASP A 23 14.65 14.13 -15.66
N LYS A 24 13.49 14.02 -16.30
CA LYS A 24 13.23 14.60 -17.64
C LYS A 24 14.24 14.21 -18.71
N ILE A 25 14.58 12.92 -18.81
CA ILE A 25 15.42 12.43 -19.89
C ILE A 25 14.63 12.22 -21.20
N THR A 26 15.26 12.53 -22.32
CA THR A 26 14.69 12.33 -23.67
C THR A 26 14.98 10.90 -24.16
N SER A 27 14.28 10.46 -25.21
CA SER A 27 14.58 9.19 -25.90
C SER A 27 16.00 9.12 -26.45
N GLU A 28 16.57 10.25 -26.86
CA GLU A 28 17.96 10.35 -27.31
C GLU A 28 18.92 10.11 -26.14
N ASN A 29 18.63 10.66 -24.96
CA ASN A 29 19.40 10.42 -23.74
C ASN A 29 19.36 8.94 -23.33
N VAL A 30 18.17 8.29 -23.39
CA VAL A 30 18.04 6.85 -23.11
C VAL A 30 18.90 6.05 -24.07
N SER A 31 18.84 6.37 -25.37
CA SER A 31 19.66 5.71 -26.39
C SER A 31 21.17 5.89 -26.14
N ALA A 32 21.58 7.09 -25.73
CA ALA A 32 22.96 7.36 -25.37
C ALA A 32 23.45 6.61 -24.13
N LEU A 33 22.57 6.43 -23.15
CA LEU A 33 22.87 5.62 -21.95
C LEU A 33 22.95 4.14 -22.28
N ALA A 34 22.07 3.63 -23.14
CA ALA A 34 21.97 2.22 -23.49
C ALA A 34 23.21 1.66 -24.22
N VAL A 35 24.04 2.51 -24.84
CA VAL A 35 25.28 2.12 -25.50
C VAL A 35 26.52 2.22 -24.59
N MET A 36 26.37 2.61 -23.34
CA MET A 36 27.45 2.68 -22.37
C MET A 36 27.69 1.31 -21.72
N ASP A 37 28.88 0.77 -21.79
CA ASP A 37 29.24 -0.54 -21.22
C ASP A 37 28.98 -0.65 -19.70
N SER A 38 28.94 0.48 -19.00
CA SER A 38 28.66 0.55 -17.56
C SER A 38 27.17 0.60 -17.20
N VAL A 39 26.27 0.69 -18.20
CA VAL A 39 24.83 0.76 -18.00
C VAL A 39 24.20 -0.57 -18.38
N ILE A 40 23.68 -1.28 -17.39
CA ILE A 40 23.03 -2.57 -17.59
C ILE A 40 21.58 -2.40 -18.06
N SER A 41 20.86 -1.43 -17.48
CA SER A 41 19.48 -1.13 -17.87
C SER A 41 19.11 0.31 -17.54
N VAL A 42 18.14 0.85 -18.27
CA VAL A 42 17.47 2.11 -17.97
C VAL A 42 15.97 1.82 -17.90
N LYS A 43 15.35 2.09 -16.76
CA LYS A 43 13.94 1.82 -16.52
C LYS A 43 13.21 3.10 -16.11
N LYS A 44 11.92 3.18 -16.42
CA LYS A 44 11.06 4.23 -15.88
C LYS A 44 10.89 3.98 -14.37
N MET A 45 11.07 5.02 -13.56
CA MET A 45 10.82 4.93 -12.13
C MET A 45 9.35 4.60 -11.88
N PRO A 46 9.06 3.57 -11.06
CA PRO A 46 7.70 3.29 -10.61
C PRO A 46 7.16 4.44 -9.77
N TYR A 47 5.84 4.58 -9.77
CA TYR A 47 5.14 5.51 -8.87
C TYR A 47 4.03 4.78 -8.14
N PHE A 48 3.59 5.34 -7.03
CA PHE A 48 2.53 4.82 -6.20
C PHE A 48 1.28 5.66 -6.38
N GLN A 49 0.16 4.98 -6.49
CA GLN A 49 -1.17 5.58 -6.58
C GLN A 49 -2.12 4.88 -5.62
N ILE A 50 -3.02 5.65 -5.07
CA ILE A 50 -4.18 5.17 -4.37
C ILE A 50 -5.27 4.96 -5.41
N VAL A 51 -5.80 3.75 -5.53
CA VAL A 51 -6.93 3.45 -6.40
C VAL A 51 -8.12 3.18 -5.52
N ALA A 52 -8.94 4.19 -5.31
CA ALA A 52 -10.18 4.11 -4.55
C ALA A 52 -11.38 3.97 -5.50
N PHE A 53 -12.31 3.09 -5.17
CA PHE A 53 -13.60 2.98 -5.85
C PHE A 53 -14.68 3.52 -4.90
N PRO A 54 -15.23 4.71 -5.15
CA PRO A 54 -16.19 5.30 -4.25
C PRO A 54 -17.62 4.93 -4.62
N GLU A 55 -18.30 4.21 -3.75
CA GLU A 55 -19.76 4.24 -3.64
C GLU A 55 -20.10 4.38 -2.14
N PRO A 56 -20.83 5.38 -1.70
CA PRO A 56 -21.21 5.53 -0.31
C PRO A 56 -22.20 4.44 0.09
N TYR A 57 -21.90 3.73 1.16
CA TYR A 57 -22.78 2.75 1.76
C TYR A 57 -23.17 3.19 3.16
N ASN A 58 -24.46 3.29 3.39
CA ASN A 58 -25.00 3.75 4.66
C ASN A 58 -25.18 2.55 5.60
N THR A 59 -24.30 2.41 6.58
CA THR A 59 -24.43 1.38 7.63
C THR A 59 -24.31 2.01 9.00
N THR A 60 -25.15 1.54 9.92
CA THR A 60 -25.11 1.99 11.31
C THR A 60 -24.23 1.06 12.12
N ILE A 61 -22.94 1.36 12.18
CA ILE A 61 -21.98 0.63 13.00
C ILE A 61 -21.81 1.33 14.35
N LYS A 62 -21.82 0.52 15.40
CA LYS A 62 -21.68 1.02 16.76
C LYS A 62 -20.22 1.38 17.06
N VAL A 63 -19.98 2.58 17.61
CA VAL A 63 -18.66 3.01 18.07
C VAL A 63 -18.14 2.04 19.14
N LYS A 64 -16.92 1.55 18.96
CA LYS A 64 -16.20 0.74 19.94
C LYS A 64 -15.49 1.64 20.94
N GLU A 65 -15.67 1.34 22.22
CA GLU A 65 -15.04 2.09 23.30
C GLU A 65 -13.75 1.38 23.76
N ILE A 66 -12.79 2.20 24.15
CA ILE A 66 -11.56 1.70 24.82
C ILE A 66 -11.95 1.39 26.28
N VAL A 67 -11.61 0.20 26.72
CA VAL A 67 -11.88 -0.25 28.10
C VAL A 67 -10.65 0.05 28.96
N ASP A 68 -10.85 0.78 30.04
CA ASP A 68 -9.77 1.12 30.97
C ASP A 68 -9.14 -0.15 31.57
N GLY A 69 -7.82 -0.21 31.50
CA GLY A 69 -7.05 -1.34 32.01
C GLY A 69 -6.85 -2.51 31.04
N GLU A 70 -7.47 -2.44 29.85
CA GLU A 70 -7.18 -3.39 28.78
C GLU A 70 -5.99 -2.95 27.93
N GLU A 71 -5.16 -3.92 27.56
CA GLU A 71 -4.06 -3.71 26.61
C GLU A 71 -4.52 -4.02 25.19
N TYR A 72 -4.26 -3.10 24.28
CA TYR A 72 -4.57 -3.26 22.86
C TYR A 72 -3.29 -3.29 22.03
N PRO A 73 -3.22 -4.15 21.00
CA PRO A 73 -2.08 -4.13 20.08
C PRO A 73 -1.98 -2.78 19.36
N ILE A 74 -0.77 -2.44 18.93
CA ILE A 74 -0.52 -1.24 18.14
C ILE A 74 -0.23 -1.65 16.71
N VAL A 75 -0.94 -1.05 15.76
CA VAL A 75 -0.74 -1.22 14.32
C VAL A 75 -0.38 0.11 13.69
N GLY A 76 0.69 0.12 12.92
CA GLY A 76 1.07 1.27 12.09
C GLY A 76 0.38 1.20 10.73
N ILE A 77 -0.07 2.34 10.24
CA ILE A 77 -0.71 2.49 8.93
C ILE A 77 0.15 3.44 8.09
N LEU A 78 0.74 2.90 7.03
CA LEU A 78 1.53 3.64 6.04
C LEU A 78 0.62 3.99 4.87
N ASP A 79 -0.05 5.14 4.95
CA ASP A 79 -1.11 5.52 4.01
C ASP A 79 -1.21 7.04 3.83
N SER A 80 -2.40 7.56 3.55
CA SER A 80 -2.67 8.99 3.34
C SER A 80 -3.23 9.71 4.57
N GLY A 81 -3.20 9.10 5.75
CA GLY A 81 -3.76 9.68 6.98
C GLY A 81 -5.11 9.09 7.37
N ILE A 82 -5.60 9.46 8.56
CA ILE A 82 -6.89 8.99 9.11
C ILE A 82 -7.71 10.21 9.52
N GLU A 83 -8.96 10.28 9.05
CA GLU A 83 -9.90 11.30 9.50
C GLU A 83 -10.32 11.07 10.95
N PRO A 84 -10.43 12.14 11.76
CA PRO A 84 -10.82 12.04 13.18
C PRO A 84 -12.32 11.83 13.35
N ILE A 85 -12.85 10.75 12.76
CA ILE A 85 -14.25 10.36 12.91
C ILE A 85 -14.49 9.66 14.26
N PRO A 86 -15.72 9.70 14.82
CA PRO A 86 -16.01 9.15 16.15
C PRO A 86 -15.59 7.70 16.36
N HIS A 87 -15.59 6.89 15.30
CA HIS A 87 -15.18 5.48 15.33
C HIS A 87 -13.67 5.29 15.45
N LEU A 88 -12.87 6.21 14.93
CA LEU A 88 -11.42 6.06 14.83
C LEU A 88 -10.63 7.03 15.72
N GLU A 89 -11.23 8.18 16.10
CA GLU A 89 -10.54 9.23 16.84
C GLU A 89 -9.88 8.73 18.13
N LYS A 90 -10.60 7.92 18.94
CA LYS A 90 -10.03 7.38 20.17
C LYS A 90 -8.98 6.29 19.95
N TRP A 91 -9.03 5.62 18.82
CA TRP A 91 -8.12 4.53 18.47
C TRP A 91 -6.85 5.03 17.79
N THR A 92 -6.90 6.17 17.11
CA THR A 92 -5.74 6.81 16.47
C THR A 92 -4.95 7.60 17.53
N ILE A 93 -3.91 6.97 18.06
CA ILE A 93 -3.10 7.56 19.14
C ILE A 93 -2.07 8.57 18.63
N THR A 94 -1.70 8.48 17.37
CA THR A 94 -0.77 9.41 16.71
C THR A 94 -1.09 9.46 15.22
N GLU A 95 -1.08 10.67 14.65
CA GLU A 95 -0.98 10.87 13.21
C GLU A 95 0.28 11.69 12.93
N ASP A 96 1.12 11.18 12.03
CA ASP A 96 2.42 11.75 11.73
C ASP A 96 2.59 11.96 10.22
N ASN A 97 2.92 13.20 9.85
CA ASN A 97 3.24 13.58 8.48
C ASN A 97 4.77 13.71 8.32
N THR A 98 5.49 12.60 8.45
CA THR A 98 6.96 12.56 8.37
C THR A 98 7.50 12.97 7.00
N ALA A 99 6.66 12.97 5.97
CA ALA A 99 7.00 13.38 4.61
C ALA A 99 6.83 14.89 4.37
N ASP A 100 6.28 15.61 5.37
CA ASP A 100 6.01 17.06 5.32
C ASP A 100 5.16 17.48 4.09
N PHE A 101 4.15 16.67 3.78
CA PHE A 101 3.19 17.03 2.74
C PHE A 101 2.35 18.23 3.17
N ALA A 102 2.08 19.12 2.22
CA ALA A 102 1.14 20.21 2.45
C ALA A 102 -0.29 19.66 2.63
N GLU A 103 -1.03 20.19 3.61
CA GLU A 103 -2.36 19.68 3.97
C GLU A 103 -3.34 19.69 2.80
N GLU A 104 -3.21 20.63 1.88
CA GLU A 104 -4.06 20.75 0.69
C GLU A 104 -3.95 19.58 -0.29
N TYR A 105 -2.89 18.76 -0.18
CA TYR A 105 -2.68 17.57 -1.02
C TYR A 105 -3.00 16.26 -0.30
N ILE A 106 -3.35 16.34 0.99
CA ILE A 106 -3.64 15.15 1.80
C ILE A 106 -5.10 14.77 1.68
N ASP A 107 -5.39 13.63 1.03
CA ASP A 107 -6.71 13.02 1.02
C ASP A 107 -6.72 11.79 1.91
N LYS A 108 -7.30 11.91 3.09
CA LYS A 108 -7.30 10.88 4.13
C LYS A 108 -8.31 9.75 3.89
N ARG A 109 -9.10 9.81 2.81
CA ARG A 109 -10.18 8.83 2.57
C ARG A 109 -9.69 7.39 2.55
N HIS A 110 -8.57 7.10 1.86
CA HIS A 110 -8.06 5.75 1.76
C HIS A 110 -7.52 5.23 3.11
N GLY A 111 -6.69 6.00 3.80
CA GLY A 111 -6.17 5.62 5.11
C GLY A 111 -7.27 5.47 6.16
N THR A 112 -8.31 6.31 6.11
CA THR A 112 -9.51 6.18 6.95
C THR A 112 -10.23 4.85 6.70
N ALA A 113 -10.39 4.47 5.44
CA ALA A 113 -11.01 3.21 5.09
C ALA A 113 -10.18 2.00 5.54
N VAL A 114 -8.87 2.06 5.37
CA VAL A 114 -7.94 1.01 5.87
C VAL A 114 -8.03 0.89 7.40
N ALA A 115 -8.03 2.00 8.12
CA ALA A 115 -8.19 2.03 9.57
C ALA A 115 -9.55 1.44 10.01
N GLY A 116 -10.60 1.76 9.26
CA GLY A 116 -11.93 1.19 9.45
C GLY A 116 -11.93 -0.33 9.33
N ILE A 117 -11.32 -0.87 8.27
CA ILE A 117 -11.22 -2.33 8.07
C ILE A 117 -10.43 -2.98 9.21
N ILE A 118 -9.32 -2.38 9.65
CA ILE A 118 -8.50 -2.93 10.74
C ILE A 118 -9.33 -3.07 12.03
N ASN A 119 -10.12 -2.07 12.40
CA ASN A 119 -10.82 -2.04 13.68
C ASN A 119 -12.27 -2.54 13.61
N TYR A 120 -12.90 -2.49 12.45
CA TYR A 120 -14.33 -2.76 12.27
C TYR A 120 -14.64 -3.73 11.13
N GLY A 121 -13.64 -4.44 10.58
CA GLY A 121 -13.84 -5.33 9.43
C GLY A 121 -14.91 -6.40 9.68
N ASP A 122 -14.92 -7.01 10.86
CA ASP A 122 -15.94 -7.99 11.24
C ASP A 122 -17.35 -7.37 11.36
N ASP A 123 -17.43 -6.11 11.83
CA ASP A 123 -18.71 -5.38 11.93
C ASP A 123 -19.26 -5.04 10.54
N PHE A 124 -18.40 -4.65 9.61
CA PHE A 124 -18.80 -4.38 8.23
C PHE A 124 -19.25 -5.63 7.49
N LEU A 125 -18.63 -6.78 7.76
CA LEU A 125 -19.06 -8.07 7.21
C LEU A 125 -20.33 -8.61 7.85
N GLY A 126 -20.72 -8.08 9.03
CA GLY A 126 -21.85 -8.59 9.79
C GLY A 126 -21.61 -9.96 10.42
N GLU A 127 -20.36 -10.44 10.42
CA GLU A 127 -19.97 -11.72 10.99
C GLU A 127 -18.56 -11.66 11.57
N SER A 128 -18.30 -12.45 12.60
CA SER A 128 -16.99 -12.48 13.27
C SER A 128 -16.04 -13.43 12.55
N VAL A 129 -15.35 -12.92 11.56
CA VAL A 129 -14.37 -13.67 10.74
C VAL A 129 -13.02 -13.73 11.44
N THR A 130 -12.51 -12.59 11.89
CA THR A 130 -11.15 -12.51 12.46
C THR A 130 -11.15 -12.77 13.96
N LYS A 131 -12.23 -12.45 14.66
CA LYS A 131 -12.34 -12.48 16.13
C LYS A 131 -11.26 -11.68 16.85
N CYS A 132 -10.69 -10.69 16.17
CA CYS A 132 -9.65 -9.85 16.73
C CYS A 132 -10.24 -8.69 17.53
N SER A 133 -9.56 -8.32 18.61
CA SER A 133 -9.82 -7.04 19.29
C SER A 133 -9.40 -5.88 18.41
N PRO A 134 -10.01 -4.71 18.56
CA PRO A 134 -9.52 -3.49 17.92
C PRO A 134 -8.08 -3.19 18.31
N SER A 135 -7.40 -2.43 17.49
CA SER A 135 -6.01 -2.02 17.69
C SER A 135 -5.90 -0.51 17.91
N LYS A 136 -4.94 -0.08 18.69
CA LYS A 136 -4.48 1.31 18.67
C LYS A 136 -3.74 1.55 17.37
N LEU A 137 -3.97 2.69 16.76
CA LEU A 137 -3.47 3.01 15.43
C LEU A 137 -2.44 4.14 15.50
N ILE A 138 -1.33 3.97 14.80
CA ILE A 138 -0.38 5.02 14.47
C ILE A 138 -0.49 5.25 12.96
N SER A 139 -0.97 6.43 12.59
CA SER A 139 -1.13 6.85 11.20
C SER A 139 0.11 7.58 10.74
N CYS A 140 0.78 7.09 9.71
CA CYS A 140 1.89 7.81 9.06
C CYS A 140 1.52 8.11 7.62
N ILE A 141 1.49 9.41 7.29
CA ILE A 141 1.21 9.89 5.94
C ILE A 141 2.48 9.70 5.11
N VAL A 142 2.46 8.69 4.23
CA VAL A 142 3.58 8.34 3.35
C VAL A 142 3.26 8.55 1.88
N ASN A 143 1.98 8.73 1.56
CA ASN A 143 1.50 9.00 0.21
C ASN A 143 0.36 10.01 0.24
N ILE A 144 0.15 10.68 -0.89
CA ILE A 144 -0.94 11.61 -1.12
C ILE A 144 -1.76 11.13 -2.33
N ASP A 145 -3.07 11.25 -2.23
CA ASP A 145 -3.98 10.94 -3.33
C ASP A 145 -4.20 12.21 -4.17
N SER A 146 -3.33 12.43 -5.14
CA SER A 146 -3.40 13.58 -6.02
C SER A 146 -3.10 13.16 -7.45
N ASP A 147 -3.99 13.53 -8.37
CA ASP A 147 -3.77 13.35 -9.81
C ASP A 147 -2.55 14.14 -10.32
N GLU A 148 -2.14 15.16 -9.60
CA GLU A 148 -1.04 16.06 -9.99
C GLU A 148 0.31 15.63 -9.43
N HIS A 149 0.33 14.87 -8.32
CA HIS A 149 1.55 14.46 -7.63
C HIS A 149 1.58 12.96 -7.40
N CYS A 150 2.47 12.29 -8.10
CA CYS A 150 2.75 10.87 -7.90
C CYS A 150 4.04 10.72 -7.08
N ILE A 151 3.98 9.95 -6.00
CA ILE A 151 5.16 9.63 -5.19
C ILE A 151 6.01 8.59 -5.92
N GLY A 152 7.26 8.92 -6.19
CA GLY A 152 8.23 8.01 -6.78
C GLY A 152 8.69 6.95 -5.78
N GLU A 153 9.24 5.85 -6.30
CA GLU A 153 9.70 4.72 -5.47
C GLU A 153 10.72 5.15 -4.41
N LEU A 154 11.63 6.03 -4.76
CA LEU A 154 12.65 6.55 -3.85
C LEU A 154 12.03 7.28 -2.65
N GLU A 155 11.12 8.19 -2.94
CA GLU A 155 10.42 8.98 -1.93
C GLU A 155 9.59 8.08 -1.04
N MET A 156 8.87 7.10 -1.63
CA MET A 156 8.08 6.14 -0.87
C MET A 156 8.95 5.34 0.12
N VAL A 157 10.13 4.87 -0.29
CA VAL A 157 11.04 4.14 0.61
C VAL A 157 11.52 5.04 1.75
N GLU A 158 11.87 6.30 1.47
CA GLU A 158 12.32 7.25 2.50
C GLU A 158 11.17 7.60 3.46
N HIS A 159 9.93 7.79 2.97
CA HIS A 159 8.77 8.05 3.81
C HIS A 159 8.47 6.85 4.74
N ILE A 160 8.46 5.62 4.19
CA ILE A 160 8.27 4.39 4.99
C ILE A 160 9.36 4.24 6.04
N LYS A 161 10.62 4.49 5.67
CA LYS A 161 11.75 4.45 6.59
C LYS A 161 11.59 5.46 7.71
N SER A 162 11.28 6.72 7.39
CA SER A 162 11.08 7.77 8.37
C SER A 162 9.96 7.41 9.36
N ALA A 163 8.85 6.87 8.86
CA ALA A 163 7.72 6.42 9.69
C ALA A 163 8.14 5.29 10.65
N ILE A 164 8.83 4.26 10.15
CA ILE A 164 9.27 3.13 10.98
C ILE A 164 10.32 3.57 12.02
N GLU A 165 11.22 4.49 11.67
CA GLU A 165 12.24 5.02 12.57
C GLU A 165 11.66 5.94 13.64
N ALA A 166 10.58 6.68 13.33
CA ALA A 166 9.88 7.55 14.28
C ALA A 166 9.09 6.73 15.34
N HIS A 167 8.62 5.53 14.99
CA HIS A 167 7.75 4.71 15.84
C HIS A 167 8.32 3.31 16.11
N PRO A 168 9.42 3.19 16.86
CA PRO A 168 10.09 1.90 17.10
C PRO A 168 9.26 0.91 17.94
N GLU A 169 8.22 1.38 18.63
CA GLU A 169 7.25 0.58 19.38
C GLU A 169 6.33 -0.24 18.46
N VAL A 170 6.09 0.23 17.23
CA VAL A 170 5.22 -0.46 16.26
C VAL A 170 5.96 -1.65 15.66
N LYS A 171 5.34 -2.83 15.72
CA LYS A 171 5.92 -4.07 15.19
C LYS A 171 5.20 -4.62 13.96
N VAL A 172 3.97 -4.17 13.73
CA VAL A 172 3.16 -4.56 12.57
C VAL A 172 2.70 -3.30 11.84
N TRP A 173 2.99 -3.24 10.54
CA TRP A 173 2.66 -2.13 9.67
C TRP A 173 1.76 -2.58 8.52
N ASN A 174 0.73 -1.83 8.23
CA ASN A 174 -0.06 -1.98 7.01
C ASN A 174 0.53 -1.10 5.91
N LEU A 175 0.63 -1.66 4.69
CA LEU A 175 1.01 -0.94 3.47
C LEU A 175 0.08 -1.37 2.34
N SER A 176 -1.09 -0.74 2.26
CA SER A 176 -2.16 -1.06 1.29
C SER A 176 -2.03 -0.32 -0.04
N GLN A 177 -0.81 0.04 -0.43
CA GLN A 177 -0.55 0.79 -1.65
C GLN A 177 0.11 -0.06 -2.72
N GLY A 178 -0.24 0.16 -3.98
CA GLY A 178 0.30 -0.54 -5.12
C GLY A 178 1.25 0.31 -5.96
N SER A 179 2.34 -0.28 -6.45
CA SER A 179 3.16 0.31 -7.50
C SER A 179 2.44 0.22 -8.86
N SER A 180 2.66 1.21 -9.71
CA SER A 180 2.18 1.23 -11.10
C SER A 180 2.77 0.14 -11.99
N ASN A 181 3.86 -0.49 -11.54
CA ASN A 181 4.56 -1.53 -12.27
C ASN A 181 4.30 -2.91 -11.69
N GLU A 182 4.26 -3.90 -12.58
CA GLU A 182 4.29 -5.31 -12.22
C GLU A 182 5.73 -5.75 -11.93
N ILE A 183 5.85 -6.86 -11.20
CA ILE A 183 7.14 -7.51 -10.98
C ILE A 183 7.69 -8.12 -12.26
N GLU A 184 9.00 -8.38 -12.27
CA GLU A 184 9.68 -9.16 -13.29
C GLU A 184 9.78 -10.64 -12.86
N ASP A 185 9.92 -11.57 -13.83
CA ASP A 185 9.93 -13.00 -13.53
C ASP A 185 11.19 -13.49 -12.82
N ASN A 186 12.31 -12.84 -13.05
CA ASN A 186 13.63 -13.36 -12.68
C ASN A 186 14.38 -12.50 -11.67
N CYS A 187 13.81 -11.37 -11.25
CA CYS A 187 14.44 -10.50 -10.26
C CYS A 187 13.42 -9.88 -9.32
N PHE A 188 13.84 -9.68 -8.08
CA PHE A 188 13.07 -8.90 -7.11
C PHE A 188 13.10 -7.43 -7.46
N SER A 189 12.01 -6.72 -7.20
CA SER A 189 11.97 -5.27 -7.37
C SER A 189 12.87 -4.58 -6.33
N ASP A 190 13.44 -3.43 -6.72
CA ASP A 190 14.27 -2.65 -5.81
C ASP A 190 13.47 -2.22 -4.57
N PHE A 191 12.19 -1.89 -4.74
CA PHE A 191 11.29 -1.58 -3.64
C PHE A 191 11.13 -2.75 -2.67
N ALA A 192 10.92 -3.98 -3.17
CA ALA A 192 10.84 -5.18 -2.32
C ALA A 192 12.13 -5.39 -1.52
N ILE A 193 13.28 -5.24 -2.16
CA ILE A 193 14.58 -5.40 -1.52
C ILE A 193 14.75 -4.37 -0.38
N GLU A 194 14.35 -3.11 -0.61
CA GLU A 194 14.53 -2.06 0.38
C GLU A 194 13.57 -2.21 1.57
N ILE A 195 12.29 -2.52 1.33
CA ILE A 195 11.37 -2.80 2.45
C ILE A 195 11.76 -4.06 3.23
N ASP A 196 12.37 -5.07 2.59
CA ASP A 196 12.92 -6.23 3.28
C ASP A 196 14.10 -5.86 4.19
N LYS A 197 14.98 -4.97 3.75
CA LYS A 197 16.09 -4.44 4.57
C LYS A 197 15.57 -3.65 5.77
N LEU A 198 14.55 -2.79 5.56
CA LEU A 198 13.91 -2.03 6.64
C LEU A 198 13.29 -2.96 7.67
N GLN A 199 12.51 -3.97 7.24
CA GLN A 199 11.91 -4.96 8.12
C GLN A 199 12.96 -5.71 8.93
N LYS A 200 14.06 -6.14 8.30
CA LYS A 200 15.16 -6.81 8.98
C LYS A 200 15.84 -5.91 10.02
N LYS A 201 16.14 -4.65 9.63
CA LYS A 201 16.85 -3.69 10.48
C LYS A 201 16.05 -3.34 11.73
N HIS A 202 14.74 -3.11 11.59
CA HIS A 202 13.89 -2.61 12.67
C HIS A 202 13.08 -3.71 13.37
N ASN A 203 13.20 -4.96 12.91
CA ASN A 203 12.47 -6.12 13.40
C ASN A 203 10.95 -5.88 13.42
N VAL A 204 10.43 -5.51 12.27
CA VAL A 204 9.01 -5.24 12.03
C VAL A 204 8.46 -6.15 10.92
N LEU A 205 7.15 -6.32 10.89
CA LEU A 205 6.41 -7.00 9.82
C LEU A 205 5.60 -5.95 9.03
N ILE A 206 5.70 -5.97 7.72
CA ILE A 206 4.84 -5.21 6.83
C ILE A 206 3.80 -6.16 6.20
N CYS A 207 2.52 -5.88 6.44
CA CYS A 207 1.40 -6.49 5.74
C CYS A 207 1.17 -5.70 4.44
N LYS A 208 1.40 -6.32 3.29
CA LYS A 208 1.42 -5.67 1.99
C LYS A 208 0.31 -6.20 1.09
N SER A 209 -0.43 -5.32 0.44
CA SER A 209 -1.38 -5.73 -0.59
C SER A 209 -0.68 -6.34 -1.82
N ALA A 210 -1.28 -7.35 -2.43
CA ALA A 210 -0.81 -7.91 -3.71
C ALA A 210 -0.93 -6.91 -4.87
N GLY A 211 -1.78 -5.91 -4.71
CA GLY A 211 -2.11 -4.88 -5.70
C GLY A 211 -3.42 -5.14 -6.42
N ASN A 212 -3.96 -4.08 -7.00
CA ASN A 212 -5.21 -4.10 -7.74
C ASN A 212 -4.96 -3.99 -9.25
N ILE A 213 -5.81 -4.67 -10.03
CA ILE A 213 -5.84 -4.55 -11.48
C ILE A 213 -6.50 -3.21 -11.83
N ASP A 214 -5.74 -2.31 -12.42
CA ASP A 214 -6.26 -1.04 -12.90
C ASP A 214 -7.17 -1.29 -14.13
N PRO A 215 -8.44 -0.83 -14.11
CA PRO A 215 -9.34 -0.97 -15.25
C PRO A 215 -8.80 -0.36 -16.55
N ARG A 216 -7.93 0.65 -16.46
CA ARG A 216 -7.26 1.28 -17.61
C ARG A 216 -6.17 0.38 -18.21
N THR A 217 -5.64 -0.58 -17.44
CA THR A 217 -4.61 -1.53 -17.88
C THR A 217 -4.96 -2.96 -17.46
N PRO A 218 -6.10 -3.51 -17.95
CA PRO A 218 -6.65 -4.79 -17.48
C PRO A 218 -5.75 -6.01 -17.76
N ASN A 219 -4.78 -5.87 -18.64
CA ASN A 219 -3.80 -6.91 -18.95
C ASN A 219 -2.66 -6.99 -17.92
N LYS A 220 -2.52 -6.00 -17.04
CA LYS A 220 -1.55 -6.01 -15.95
C LYS A 220 -2.13 -6.73 -14.74
N THR A 221 -1.98 -8.04 -14.70
CA THR A 221 -2.59 -8.91 -13.68
C THR A 221 -1.61 -9.44 -12.65
N ARG A 222 -0.30 -9.32 -12.90
CA ARG A 222 0.76 -9.77 -11.98
C ARG A 222 0.85 -8.87 -10.76
N ILE A 223 1.26 -9.44 -9.62
CA ILE A 223 1.49 -8.65 -8.39
C ILE A 223 2.35 -7.43 -8.67
N SER A 224 2.08 -6.34 -7.94
CA SER A 224 2.82 -5.09 -8.07
C SER A 224 4.20 -5.18 -7.43
N GLN A 225 5.14 -4.37 -7.90
CA GLN A 225 6.45 -4.23 -7.25
C GLN A 225 6.27 -3.90 -5.75
N GLY A 226 7.10 -4.53 -4.93
CA GLY A 226 6.97 -4.55 -3.48
C GLY A 226 6.13 -5.72 -2.94
N ALA A 227 5.17 -6.24 -3.70
CA ALA A 227 4.47 -7.47 -3.34
C ALA A 227 5.31 -8.74 -3.60
N ASP A 228 6.49 -8.60 -4.14
CA ASP A 228 7.52 -9.63 -4.25
C ASP A 228 8.48 -9.66 -3.05
N SER A 229 8.31 -8.78 -2.06
CA SER A 229 9.05 -8.81 -0.79
C SER A 229 8.97 -10.19 -0.13
N VAL A 230 10.10 -10.72 0.31
CA VAL A 230 10.16 -12.03 0.98
C VAL A 230 9.89 -11.95 2.47
N ARG A 231 9.99 -10.76 3.06
CA ARG A 231 9.73 -10.53 4.49
C ARG A 231 8.33 -10.04 4.77
N SER A 232 7.73 -9.32 3.83
CA SER A 232 6.35 -8.86 3.96
C SER A 232 5.36 -10.00 3.87
N LEU A 233 4.31 -9.92 4.68
CA LEU A 233 3.13 -10.77 4.53
C LEU A 233 2.26 -10.18 3.41
N VAL A 234 2.33 -10.76 2.24
CA VAL A 234 1.60 -10.27 1.07
C VAL A 234 0.23 -10.92 0.99
N VAL A 235 -0.80 -10.06 0.93
CA VAL A 235 -2.20 -10.49 1.00
C VAL A 235 -2.91 -10.22 -0.32
N GLY A 236 -3.50 -11.26 -0.89
CA GLY A 236 -4.41 -11.18 -2.03
C GLY A 236 -5.87 -11.11 -1.58
N SER A 237 -6.77 -10.74 -2.49
CA SER A 237 -8.20 -10.63 -2.22
C SER A 237 -9.00 -11.80 -2.78
N ILE A 238 -9.98 -12.30 -1.98
CA ILE A 238 -11.00 -13.24 -2.39
C ILE A 238 -12.39 -12.65 -2.18
N ALA A 239 -13.33 -13.08 -3.01
CA ALA A 239 -14.74 -12.71 -2.92
C ALA A 239 -15.44 -13.40 -1.75
N ASN A 240 -16.39 -12.73 -1.11
CA ASN A 240 -17.25 -13.31 -0.08
C ASN A 240 -18.68 -13.58 -0.56
N SER A 241 -19.13 -12.94 -1.63
CA SER A 241 -20.49 -13.01 -2.14
C SER A 241 -20.49 -12.99 -3.67
N TYR A 242 -21.62 -13.33 -4.28
CA TYR A 242 -21.84 -13.28 -5.72
C TYR A 242 -23.19 -12.61 -6.00
N LEU A 243 -23.19 -11.48 -6.66
CA LEU A 243 -24.40 -10.72 -7.00
C LEU A 243 -24.76 -10.76 -8.49
N GLY A 244 -23.85 -11.16 -9.35
CA GLY A 244 -24.14 -11.20 -10.78
C GLY A 244 -22.94 -11.30 -11.71
N GLU A 245 -23.16 -10.99 -12.97
CA GLU A 245 -22.13 -11.04 -14.00
C GLU A 245 -20.98 -10.07 -13.70
N GLY A 246 -19.77 -10.58 -13.80
CA GLY A 246 -18.55 -9.86 -13.49
C GLY A 246 -18.00 -10.13 -12.10
N ASP A 247 -18.80 -10.74 -11.22
CA ASP A 247 -18.36 -11.19 -9.90
C ASP A 247 -17.66 -12.56 -9.98
N ALA A 248 -16.69 -12.76 -9.09
CA ALA A 248 -16.14 -14.07 -8.80
C ALA A 248 -17.08 -14.84 -7.85
N GLN A 249 -17.07 -16.17 -7.93
CA GLN A 249 -17.78 -17.00 -6.95
C GLN A 249 -17.16 -16.83 -5.55
N PRO A 250 -17.94 -17.01 -4.46
CA PRO A 250 -17.43 -16.92 -3.10
C PRO A 250 -16.17 -17.77 -2.90
N TYR A 251 -15.20 -17.22 -2.21
CA TYR A 251 -13.88 -17.78 -1.93
C TYR A 251 -12.97 -17.97 -3.15
N GLN A 252 -13.37 -17.51 -4.31
CA GLN A 252 -12.47 -17.36 -5.45
C GLN A 252 -11.79 -16.00 -5.42
N ARG A 253 -10.69 -15.87 -6.16
CA ARG A 253 -9.96 -14.61 -6.29
C ARG A 253 -10.88 -13.47 -6.73
N SER A 254 -10.85 -12.35 -6.02
CA SER A 254 -11.57 -11.14 -6.44
C SER A 254 -11.13 -10.71 -7.85
N PRO A 255 -12.05 -10.24 -8.71
CA PRO A 255 -11.72 -9.89 -10.10
C PRO A 255 -10.63 -8.82 -10.23
N PHE A 256 -10.51 -7.95 -9.23
CA PHE A 256 -9.52 -6.88 -9.19
C PHE A 256 -8.20 -7.29 -8.53
N SER A 257 -8.13 -8.40 -7.81
CA SER A 257 -6.89 -8.80 -7.14
C SER A 257 -5.83 -9.27 -8.13
N LYS A 258 -4.62 -8.74 -8.00
CA LYS A 258 -3.46 -9.21 -8.77
C LYS A 258 -3.02 -10.60 -8.32
N ILE A 259 -2.29 -11.30 -9.20
CA ILE A 259 -1.89 -12.71 -9.04
C ILE A 259 -0.38 -12.86 -9.08
N GLY A 260 0.11 -13.89 -8.38
CA GLY A 260 1.48 -14.38 -8.49
C GLY A 260 1.74 -15.20 -9.77
N PRO A 261 2.79 -15.99 -9.77
CA PRO A 261 3.79 -16.13 -8.70
C PRO A 261 4.70 -14.92 -8.57
N GLY A 262 5.51 -14.88 -7.52
CA GLY A 262 6.63 -13.96 -7.39
C GLY A 262 7.81 -14.33 -8.28
N PRO A 263 8.94 -13.58 -8.22
CA PRO A 263 10.14 -13.87 -8.99
C PRO A 263 10.63 -15.29 -8.74
N SER A 264 11.18 -15.94 -9.78
CA SER A 264 11.64 -17.32 -9.74
C SER A 264 10.61 -18.32 -9.21
N LEU A 265 9.33 -18.03 -9.44
CA LEU A 265 8.19 -18.87 -9.07
C LEU A 265 7.96 -19.01 -7.55
N ILE A 266 8.49 -18.12 -6.72
CA ILE A 266 8.13 -18.13 -5.30
C ILE A 266 6.63 -17.91 -5.12
N THR A 267 6.06 -18.53 -4.10
CA THR A 267 4.64 -18.37 -3.78
C THR A 267 4.37 -16.94 -3.30
N LYS A 268 3.58 -16.21 -4.07
CA LYS A 268 3.01 -14.91 -3.75
C LYS A 268 1.61 -14.79 -4.41
N PRO A 269 0.64 -14.13 -3.79
CA PRO A 269 0.67 -13.66 -2.39
C PRO A 269 0.85 -14.80 -1.40
N ASP A 270 1.27 -14.49 -0.15
CA ASP A 270 1.50 -15.50 0.89
C ASP A 270 0.19 -16.07 1.42
N LEU A 271 -0.84 -15.24 1.46
CA LEU A 271 -2.20 -15.61 1.87
C LEU A 271 -3.23 -14.75 1.16
N VAL A 272 -4.51 -15.10 1.36
CA VAL A 272 -5.66 -14.34 0.86
C VAL A 272 -6.63 -14.08 1.99
N HIS A 273 -7.37 -12.97 1.89
CA HIS A 273 -8.45 -12.63 2.80
C HIS A 273 -9.65 -12.06 2.03
N ILE A 274 -10.80 -12.01 2.68
CA ILE A 274 -12.00 -11.39 2.11
C ILE A 274 -11.67 -9.92 1.81
N GLY A 275 -11.82 -9.53 0.56
CA GLY A 275 -11.59 -8.17 0.09
C GLY A 275 -12.68 -7.70 -0.87
N GLY A 276 -13.78 -8.47 -0.95
CA GLY A 276 -14.93 -8.12 -1.75
C GLY A 276 -14.91 -8.60 -3.19
N ASN A 277 -15.89 -8.16 -3.94
CA ASN A 277 -16.13 -8.52 -5.33
C ASN A 277 -16.34 -7.26 -6.17
N ARG A 278 -16.75 -7.39 -7.43
CA ARG A 278 -16.98 -6.26 -8.31
C ARG A 278 -18.28 -5.52 -7.99
N LEU A 279 -19.35 -6.27 -7.69
CA LEU A 279 -20.67 -5.74 -7.36
C LEU A 279 -20.96 -5.72 -5.85
N SER A 280 -20.07 -6.26 -5.05
CA SER A 280 -20.15 -6.30 -3.59
C SER A 280 -18.76 -6.12 -2.99
N GLY A 281 -18.35 -4.88 -2.81
CA GLY A 281 -17.09 -4.54 -2.16
C GLY A 281 -17.09 -4.82 -0.67
N VAL A 282 -15.96 -4.66 -0.02
CA VAL A 282 -15.85 -4.58 1.44
C VAL A 282 -16.13 -3.14 1.85
N HIS A 283 -17.05 -2.98 2.79
CA HIS A 283 -17.41 -1.66 3.34
C HIS A 283 -16.36 -1.16 4.32
N SER A 284 -16.20 0.16 4.40
CA SER A 284 -15.43 0.81 5.42
C SER A 284 -15.87 2.27 5.62
N PHE A 285 -15.24 2.97 6.56
CA PHE A 285 -15.51 4.38 6.80
C PHE A 285 -14.90 5.28 5.72
N SER A 286 -15.51 6.45 5.56
CA SER A 286 -15.00 7.54 4.74
C SER A 286 -14.91 8.83 5.57
N GLU A 287 -14.45 9.91 4.98
CA GLU A 287 -14.38 11.25 5.58
C GLU A 287 -15.71 11.79 6.11
N VAL A 288 -16.84 11.23 5.70
CA VAL A 288 -18.20 11.67 6.11
C VAL A 288 -18.71 10.87 7.32
N GLY A 289 -17.85 10.23 8.08
CA GLY A 289 -18.10 9.67 9.40
C GLY A 289 -18.97 8.42 9.45
N PHE A 290 -20.21 8.46 9.09
CA PHE A 290 -21.14 7.32 9.19
C PHE A 290 -21.45 6.65 7.85
N GLU A 291 -20.85 7.13 6.79
CA GLU A 291 -21.01 6.57 5.46
C GLU A 291 -19.83 5.64 5.15
N GLY A 292 -20.12 4.35 5.07
CA GLY A 292 -19.16 3.37 4.58
C GLY A 292 -18.98 3.48 3.07
N ARG A 293 -17.82 3.10 2.55
CA ARG A 293 -17.55 2.94 1.10
C ARG A 293 -17.26 1.49 0.79
N GLU A 294 -17.68 1.06 -0.40
CA GLU A 294 -17.24 -0.19 -0.99
C GLU A 294 -15.82 -0.03 -1.58
N TRP A 295 -14.95 -0.98 -1.33
CA TRP A 295 -13.56 -1.02 -1.78
C TRP A 295 -13.31 -2.24 -2.65
#